data_9429e1a1c056fc6036b78069063cbf01
#
_entry.id   9429e1a1c056fc6036b78069063cbf01
#
_cell.length_a   1.000
_cell.length_b   1.000
_cell.length_c   1.000
_cell.angle_alpha   90.00
_cell.angle_beta   90.00
_cell.angle_gamma   90.00
#
_symmetry.space_group_name_H-M   'P 1'
#
loop_
_entity.id
_entity.type
_entity.pdbx_description
1 polymer ?
#
loop_
_entity_poly.entity_id
_entity_poly.type
_entity_poly.pdbx_seq_one_letter_code
_entity_poly.pdbx_strand_id
1 'polypeptide(L)'
;NKIFPYEEGDVILRNYAGMVDKMLLDDEIVARLGGDNFVALVKNERSEIILSKLQNLRLYHRTEIKEKEFVFGATIGVGKLEDIRAPRDVMARASIAYQAARQKGSGTVAFYSTEIQNKIMEAQGIIASFLPALEAHEFVVYYQPKVDVNTNKICGAEALVRWMHEGRLIPPVQFIPQLEREGSVCRLDYYVLEETCRFIRKRLDEGKKVPCISVNFSRRHLEEDYLVKKIVNVIDKYGIDHGYIEIELTESEDFQNYEIMSEIVDGLRSEGIATSIDDFGT
;
A
#
# COMPACT_ATOMS: atom_id res chain seq x y z
N ASN A 1 -20.46 -0.44 -0.05
CA ASN A 1 -21.11 -1.42 -0.95
C ASN A 1 -21.28 -2.83 -0.34
N LYS A 2 -20.61 -3.16 0.77
CA LYS A 2 -20.82 -4.47 1.47
C LYS A 2 -21.93 -4.44 2.53
N ILE A 3 -22.50 -3.26 2.84
CA ILE A 3 -23.41 -3.07 3.97
C ILE A 3 -24.88 -2.89 3.52
N PHE A 4 -25.12 -2.54 2.24
CA PHE A 4 -26.47 -2.25 1.73
C PHE A 4 -26.77 -2.94 0.40
N PRO A 5 -28.04 -3.32 0.14
CA PRO A 5 -28.52 -3.65 -1.18
C PRO A 5 -28.29 -2.47 -2.16
N TYR A 6 -28.10 -2.76 -3.44
CA TYR A 6 -27.77 -1.77 -4.45
C TYR A 6 -28.78 -0.61 -4.56
N GLU A 7 -30.07 -0.92 -4.39
CA GLU A 7 -31.17 0.06 -4.44
C GLU A 7 -31.14 1.04 -3.26
N GLU A 8 -30.80 0.57 -2.06
CA GLU A 8 -30.65 1.43 -0.88
C GLU A 8 -29.45 2.37 -1.00
N GLY A 9 -28.36 1.90 -1.60
CA GLY A 9 -27.19 2.71 -1.87
C GLY A 9 -27.48 3.93 -2.74
N ASP A 10 -28.28 3.79 -3.77
CA ASP A 10 -28.67 4.90 -4.65
C ASP A 10 -29.58 5.92 -3.96
N VAL A 11 -30.47 5.48 -3.06
CA VAL A 11 -31.29 6.38 -2.24
C VAL A 11 -30.41 7.21 -1.30
N ILE A 12 -29.43 6.57 -0.64
CA ILE A 12 -28.47 7.24 0.24
C ILE A 12 -27.67 8.31 -0.53
N LEU A 13 -27.17 7.96 -1.72
CA LEU A 13 -26.41 8.90 -2.56
C LEU A 13 -27.25 10.08 -3.07
N ARG A 14 -28.52 9.86 -3.41
CA ARG A 14 -29.45 10.96 -3.75
C ARG A 14 -29.70 11.89 -2.58
N ASN A 15 -29.93 11.34 -1.38
CA ASN A 15 -30.12 12.12 -0.17
C ASN A 15 -28.86 12.92 0.16
N TYR A 16 -27.68 12.31 0.03
CA TYR A 16 -26.40 12.99 0.18
C TYR A 16 -26.29 14.18 -0.80
N ALA A 17 -26.54 13.94 -2.08
CA ALA A 17 -26.51 15.00 -3.10
C ALA A 17 -27.44 16.16 -2.77
N GLY A 18 -28.69 15.85 -2.38
CA GLY A 18 -29.67 16.86 -1.97
C GLY A 18 -29.30 17.63 -0.71
N MET A 19 -28.57 17.01 0.22
CA MET A 19 -28.05 17.71 1.40
C MET A 19 -26.89 18.64 1.03
N VAL A 20 -25.98 18.21 0.15
CA VAL A 20 -24.89 19.05 -0.35
C VAL A 20 -25.45 20.23 -1.13
N ASP A 21 -26.40 20.00 -2.04
CA ASP A 21 -27.05 21.05 -2.85
C ASP A 21 -27.68 22.14 -1.98
N LYS A 22 -28.38 21.77 -0.90
CA LYS A 22 -28.95 22.73 0.07
C LYS A 22 -27.93 23.56 0.85
N MET A 23 -26.67 23.18 0.85
CA MET A 23 -25.59 23.94 1.48
C MET A 23 -24.99 24.98 0.54
N LEU A 24 -25.26 24.86 -0.76
CA LEU A 24 -24.72 25.70 -1.80
C LEU A 24 -25.57 26.96 -2.01
N LEU A 25 -24.95 28.00 -2.58
CA LEU A 25 -25.62 29.21 -3.07
C LEU A 25 -26.06 29.02 -4.52
N ASP A 26 -26.90 29.93 -5.02
CA ASP A 26 -27.44 29.88 -6.39
C ASP A 26 -26.35 29.88 -7.48
N ASP A 27 -25.18 30.43 -7.18
CA ASP A 27 -24.02 30.51 -8.08
C ASP A 27 -22.93 29.46 -7.75
N GLU A 28 -23.21 28.50 -6.87
CA GLU A 28 -22.40 27.32 -6.57
C GLU A 28 -23.08 26.08 -7.12
N ILE A 29 -22.36 25.04 -7.44
CA ILE A 29 -22.91 23.86 -8.08
C ILE A 29 -22.30 22.58 -7.52
N VAL A 30 -23.11 21.52 -7.42
CA VAL A 30 -22.66 20.15 -7.20
C VAL A 30 -23.14 19.26 -8.34
N ALA A 31 -22.28 18.32 -8.77
CA ALA A 31 -22.62 17.34 -9.77
C ALA A 31 -22.08 15.95 -9.37
N ARG A 32 -22.83 14.89 -9.70
CA ARG A 32 -22.38 13.50 -9.53
C ARG A 32 -21.63 13.07 -10.78
N LEU A 33 -20.39 12.60 -10.61
CA LEU A 33 -19.55 12.11 -11.71
C LEU A 33 -19.78 10.64 -12.04
N GLY A 34 -20.23 9.86 -11.03
CA GLY A 34 -20.52 8.44 -11.15
C GLY A 34 -20.20 7.71 -9.84
N GLY A 35 -20.89 6.60 -9.56
CA GLY A 35 -20.76 5.89 -8.31
C GLY A 35 -21.01 6.79 -7.10
N ASP A 36 -20.06 6.86 -6.19
CA ASP A 36 -20.04 7.72 -4.99
C ASP A 36 -19.20 9.00 -5.19
N ASN A 37 -18.79 9.32 -6.41
CA ASN A 37 -17.97 10.48 -6.71
C ASN A 37 -18.81 11.69 -7.08
N PHE A 38 -18.55 12.79 -6.40
CA PHE A 38 -19.19 14.10 -6.60
C PHE A 38 -18.12 15.17 -6.85
N VAL A 39 -18.50 16.20 -7.57
CA VAL A 39 -17.71 17.43 -7.73
C VAL A 39 -18.57 18.61 -7.31
N ALA A 40 -17.99 19.54 -6.57
CA ALA A 40 -18.64 20.80 -6.24
C ALA A 40 -17.74 21.98 -6.63
N LEU A 41 -18.34 23.04 -7.16
CA LEU A 41 -17.71 24.33 -7.40
C LEU A 41 -18.27 25.29 -6.38
N VAL A 42 -17.42 25.79 -5.50
CA VAL A 42 -17.80 26.64 -4.37
C VAL A 42 -16.92 27.90 -4.33
N LYS A 43 -17.45 28.98 -3.76
CA LYS A 43 -16.69 30.21 -3.56
C LYS A 43 -15.56 29.99 -2.55
N ASN A 44 -14.42 30.64 -2.81
CA ASN A 44 -13.24 30.47 -1.97
C ASN A 44 -13.49 30.85 -0.50
N GLU A 45 -14.25 31.92 -0.26
CA GLU A 45 -14.60 32.39 1.09
C GLU A 45 -15.47 31.40 1.89
N ARG A 46 -16.13 30.49 1.21
CA ARG A 46 -17.00 29.48 1.81
C ARG A 46 -16.40 28.10 1.89
N SER A 47 -15.23 27.91 1.26
CA SER A 47 -14.61 26.60 1.13
C SER A 47 -14.39 25.89 2.48
N GLU A 48 -13.87 26.59 3.49
CA GLU A 48 -13.62 25.99 4.83
C GLU A 48 -14.93 25.55 5.50
N ILE A 49 -16.00 26.34 5.40
CA ILE A 49 -17.30 26.01 5.98
C ILE A 49 -17.90 24.78 5.30
N ILE A 50 -17.83 24.71 3.99
CA ILE A 50 -18.35 23.58 3.20
C ILE A 50 -17.52 22.32 3.49
N LEU A 51 -16.20 22.42 3.49
CA LEU A 51 -15.31 21.29 3.81
C LEU A 51 -15.59 20.71 5.20
N SER A 52 -15.71 21.56 6.24
CA SER A 52 -16.02 21.14 7.60
C SER A 52 -17.38 20.39 7.67
N LYS A 53 -18.37 20.87 6.95
CA LYS A 53 -19.69 20.21 6.89
C LYS A 53 -19.63 18.85 6.18
N LEU A 54 -18.92 18.76 5.07
CA LEU A 54 -18.79 17.53 4.28
C LEU A 54 -17.99 16.45 5.01
N GLN A 55 -17.05 16.82 5.87
CA GLN A 55 -16.30 15.88 6.70
C GLN A 55 -17.13 15.25 7.81
N ASN A 56 -18.23 15.89 8.24
CA ASN A 56 -19.06 15.49 9.37
C ASN A 56 -20.53 15.42 8.98
N LEU A 57 -20.84 15.01 7.75
CA LEU A 57 -22.23 14.95 7.29
C LEU A 57 -22.96 13.78 7.94
N ARG A 58 -24.06 14.11 8.64
CA ARG A 58 -24.96 13.11 9.23
C ARG A 58 -26.15 12.89 8.31
N LEU A 59 -26.37 11.65 7.92
CA LEU A 59 -27.47 11.26 7.08
C LEU A 59 -28.36 10.26 7.82
N TYR A 60 -29.65 10.56 7.90
CA TYR A 60 -30.64 9.67 8.49
C TYR A 60 -31.30 8.88 7.37
N HIS A 61 -31.19 7.58 7.43
CA HIS A 61 -31.90 6.68 6.53
C HIS A 61 -32.93 5.88 7.30
N ARG A 62 -34.17 5.99 6.88
CA ARG A 62 -35.32 5.31 7.50
C ARG A 62 -35.72 4.13 6.63
N THR A 63 -35.56 2.92 7.16
CA THR A 63 -36.16 1.71 6.60
C THR A 63 -37.50 1.44 7.27
N GLU A 64 -38.32 0.54 6.72
CA GLU A 64 -39.65 0.19 7.31
C GLU A 64 -39.56 -0.32 8.75
N ILE A 65 -38.38 -0.76 9.22
CA ILE A 65 -38.19 -1.42 10.51
C ILE A 65 -37.36 -0.57 11.49
N LYS A 66 -36.41 0.28 11.00
CA LYS A 66 -35.49 1.06 11.86
C LYS A 66 -35.03 2.35 11.16
N GLU A 67 -34.90 3.41 11.95
CA GLU A 67 -34.17 4.61 11.57
C GLU A 67 -32.71 4.42 11.96
N LYS A 68 -31.78 4.56 10.98
CA LYS A 68 -30.35 4.48 11.21
C LYS A 68 -29.71 5.82 10.88
N GLU A 69 -28.89 6.31 11.80
CA GLU A 69 -28.01 7.45 11.57
C GLU A 69 -26.70 6.95 10.97
N PHE A 70 -26.25 7.60 9.90
CA PHE A 70 -24.97 7.38 9.29
C PHE A 70 -24.16 8.67 9.33
N VAL A 71 -22.94 8.58 9.83
CA VAL A 71 -21.99 9.68 9.77
C VAL A 71 -21.08 9.42 8.58
N PHE A 72 -21.13 10.30 7.58
CA PHE A 72 -20.28 10.23 6.40
C PHE A 72 -19.17 11.25 6.51
N GLY A 73 -17.91 10.78 6.51
CA GLY A 73 -16.74 11.62 6.28
C GLY A 73 -16.37 11.58 4.81
N ALA A 74 -16.65 12.63 4.06
CA ALA A 74 -16.22 12.70 2.68
C ALA A 74 -14.70 12.82 2.58
N THR A 75 -14.08 12.01 1.72
CA THR A 75 -12.68 12.22 1.32
C THR A 75 -12.65 13.24 0.18
N ILE A 76 -11.91 14.34 0.35
CA ILE A 76 -12.06 15.52 -0.52
C ILE A 76 -10.72 15.96 -1.07
N GLY A 77 -10.66 16.11 -2.41
CA GLY A 77 -9.57 16.80 -3.09
C GLY A 77 -9.99 18.22 -3.50
N VAL A 78 -9.19 19.21 -3.14
CA VAL A 78 -9.48 20.62 -3.42
C VAL A 78 -8.49 21.18 -4.43
N GLY A 79 -8.99 21.72 -5.54
CA GLY A 79 -8.22 22.47 -6.53
C GLY A 79 -8.71 23.91 -6.59
N LYS A 80 -7.83 24.89 -6.44
CA LYS A 80 -8.16 26.30 -6.66
C LYS A 80 -8.21 26.64 -8.14
N LEU A 81 -9.09 27.56 -8.52
CA LEU A 81 -9.27 28.05 -9.90
C LEU A 81 -8.22 29.08 -10.35
N GLU A 82 -7.19 29.31 -9.54
CA GLU A 82 -6.10 30.24 -9.86
C GLU A 82 -5.18 29.62 -10.94
N ASP A 83 -4.74 30.44 -11.89
CA ASP A 83 -3.81 30.07 -12.98
C ASP A 83 -4.26 28.90 -13.87
N ILE A 84 -5.56 28.81 -14.14
CA ILE A 84 -6.13 27.74 -14.93
C ILE A 84 -6.29 28.18 -16.39
N ARG A 85 -5.75 27.35 -17.31
CA ARG A 85 -5.84 27.59 -18.75
C ARG A 85 -7.09 26.94 -19.37
N ALA A 86 -7.60 25.86 -18.79
CA ALA A 86 -8.77 25.14 -19.28
C ALA A 86 -9.55 24.48 -18.14
N PRO A 87 -10.89 24.29 -18.26
CA PRO A 87 -11.70 23.60 -17.26
C PRO A 87 -11.18 22.20 -16.87
N ARG A 88 -10.61 21.46 -17.82
CA ARG A 88 -9.99 20.13 -17.57
C ARG A 88 -8.85 20.20 -16.55
N ASP A 89 -8.12 21.33 -16.48
CA ASP A 89 -6.99 21.47 -15.55
C ASP A 89 -7.48 21.55 -14.10
N VAL A 90 -8.67 22.11 -13.88
CA VAL A 90 -9.33 22.15 -12.56
C VAL A 90 -9.62 20.74 -12.07
N MET A 91 -10.28 19.95 -12.93
CA MET A 91 -10.64 18.56 -12.61
C MET A 91 -9.39 17.72 -12.36
N ALA A 92 -8.33 17.93 -13.16
CA ALA A 92 -7.06 17.24 -12.96
C ALA A 92 -6.45 17.57 -11.59
N ARG A 93 -6.40 18.86 -11.22
CA ARG A 93 -5.90 19.31 -9.91
C ARG A 93 -6.72 18.74 -8.75
N ALA A 94 -8.05 18.81 -8.83
CA ALA A 94 -8.93 18.25 -7.81
C ALA A 94 -8.77 16.72 -7.69
N SER A 95 -8.62 16.01 -8.81
CA SER A 95 -8.39 14.58 -8.85
C SER A 95 -7.06 14.17 -8.21
N ILE A 96 -5.98 14.91 -8.49
CA ILE A 96 -4.66 14.72 -7.86
C ILE A 96 -4.75 14.92 -6.34
N ALA A 97 -5.39 16.00 -5.90
CA ALA A 97 -5.61 16.25 -4.48
C ALA A 97 -6.48 15.16 -3.83
N TYR A 98 -7.51 14.68 -4.53
CA TYR A 98 -8.35 13.58 -4.05
C TYR A 98 -7.57 12.27 -3.88
N GLN A 99 -6.69 11.93 -4.83
CA GLN A 99 -5.80 10.77 -4.69
C GLN A 99 -4.91 10.90 -3.44
N ALA A 100 -4.34 12.10 -3.20
CA ALA A 100 -3.54 12.35 -2.00
C ALA A 100 -4.35 12.25 -0.70
N ALA A 101 -5.61 12.73 -0.70
CA ALA A 101 -6.51 12.57 0.43
C ALA A 101 -6.82 11.09 0.70
N ARG A 102 -7.14 10.31 -0.32
CA ARG A 102 -7.40 8.86 -0.19
C ARG A 102 -6.23 8.09 0.42
N GLN A 103 -4.99 8.48 0.10
CA GLN A 103 -3.80 7.85 0.67
C GLN A 103 -3.66 8.09 2.18
N LYS A 104 -4.23 9.19 2.70
CA LYS A 104 -4.24 9.52 4.13
C LYS A 104 -5.37 8.83 4.92
N GLY A 105 -6.31 8.23 4.21
CA GLY A 105 -7.46 7.54 4.81
C GLY A 105 -8.81 8.19 4.49
N SER A 106 -9.88 7.53 4.93
CA SER A 106 -11.25 8.02 4.75
C SER A 106 -11.53 9.31 5.54
N GLY A 107 -12.37 10.19 5.00
CA GLY A 107 -12.77 11.44 5.67
C GLY A 107 -11.71 12.54 5.67
N THR A 108 -10.64 12.41 4.90
CA THR A 108 -9.55 13.39 4.85
C THR A 108 -9.73 14.40 3.72
N VAL A 109 -9.07 15.55 3.89
CA VAL A 109 -9.04 16.63 2.87
C VAL A 109 -7.58 16.86 2.45
N ALA A 110 -7.36 17.00 1.15
CA ALA A 110 -6.10 17.48 0.63
C ALA A 110 -6.32 18.60 -0.40
N PHE A 111 -5.39 19.55 -0.39
CA PHE A 111 -5.35 20.65 -1.36
C PHE A 111 -4.30 20.34 -2.42
N TYR A 112 -4.63 20.66 -3.66
CA TYR A 112 -3.66 20.52 -4.74
C TYR A 112 -2.44 21.41 -4.49
N SER A 113 -1.27 20.84 -4.68
CA SER A 113 0.00 21.54 -4.82
C SER A 113 0.86 20.83 -5.87
N THR A 114 1.79 21.56 -6.44
CA THR A 114 2.77 20.99 -7.39
C THR A 114 3.60 19.89 -6.74
N GLU A 115 3.87 20.00 -5.44
CA GLU A 115 4.59 18.99 -4.68
C GLU A 115 3.80 17.68 -4.60
N ILE A 116 2.48 17.74 -4.32
CA ILE A 116 1.60 16.58 -4.31
C ILE A 116 1.53 15.94 -5.70
N GLN A 117 1.41 16.77 -6.74
CA GLN A 117 1.43 16.29 -8.12
C GLN A 117 2.70 15.52 -8.43
N ASN A 118 3.86 16.07 -8.10
CA ASN A 118 5.15 15.43 -8.36
C ASN A 118 5.26 14.08 -7.61
N LYS A 119 4.88 14.02 -6.33
CA LYS A 119 4.87 12.78 -5.56
C LYS A 119 3.98 11.70 -6.18
N ILE A 120 2.80 12.07 -6.67
CA ILE A 120 1.90 11.12 -7.33
C ILE A 120 2.48 10.66 -8.68
N MET A 121 3.06 11.56 -9.46
CA MET A 121 3.70 11.21 -10.73
C MET A 121 4.91 10.28 -10.52
N GLU A 122 5.75 10.56 -9.52
CA GLU A 122 6.84 9.67 -9.11
C GLU A 122 6.34 8.28 -8.73
N ALA A 123 5.30 8.21 -7.87
CA ALA A 123 4.72 6.94 -7.47
C ALA A 123 4.17 6.14 -8.65
N GLN A 124 3.48 6.81 -9.59
CA GLN A 124 2.99 6.18 -10.81
C GLN A 124 4.13 5.72 -11.73
N GLY A 125 5.20 6.50 -11.83
CA GLY A 125 6.41 6.13 -12.55
C GLY A 125 7.05 4.86 -11.99
N ILE A 126 7.19 4.76 -10.68
CA ILE A 126 7.71 3.58 -9.99
C ILE A 126 6.88 2.34 -10.33
N ILE A 127 5.55 2.43 -10.20
CA ILE A 127 4.65 1.31 -10.48
C ILE A 127 4.76 0.87 -11.96
N ALA A 128 4.75 1.84 -12.87
CA ALA A 128 4.84 1.55 -14.31
C ALA A 128 6.18 0.91 -14.71
N SER A 129 7.27 1.31 -14.05
CA SER A 129 8.61 0.80 -14.33
C SER A 129 8.94 -0.52 -13.62
N PHE A 130 8.16 -0.93 -12.61
CA PHE A 130 8.49 -2.07 -11.73
C PHE A 130 8.67 -3.38 -12.49
N LEU A 131 7.67 -3.81 -13.26
CA LEU A 131 7.74 -5.10 -13.96
C LEU A 131 8.86 -5.14 -15.01
N PRO A 132 9.00 -4.12 -15.88
CA PRO A 132 10.16 -4.05 -16.79
C PRO A 132 11.50 -4.09 -16.07
N ALA A 133 11.64 -3.39 -14.93
CA ALA A 133 12.87 -3.37 -14.14
C ALA A 133 13.17 -4.72 -13.49
N LEU A 134 12.14 -5.45 -13.05
CA LEU A 134 12.27 -6.79 -12.49
C LEU A 134 12.80 -7.76 -13.56
N GLU A 135 12.22 -7.72 -14.77
CA GLU A 135 12.66 -8.52 -15.92
C GLU A 135 14.06 -8.16 -16.41
N ALA A 136 14.44 -6.89 -16.30
CA ALA A 136 15.76 -6.38 -16.65
C ALA A 136 16.84 -6.62 -15.56
N HIS A 137 16.49 -7.28 -14.45
CA HIS A 137 17.36 -7.50 -13.29
C HIS A 137 17.96 -6.22 -12.70
N GLU A 138 17.20 -5.13 -12.71
CA GLU A 138 17.60 -3.86 -12.10
C GLU A 138 17.55 -3.90 -10.56
N PHE A 139 16.87 -4.89 -9.98
CA PHE A 139 16.85 -5.09 -8.54
C PHE A 139 18.05 -5.96 -8.12
N VAL A 140 18.90 -5.38 -7.29
CA VAL A 140 20.09 -6.05 -6.75
C VAL A 140 19.92 -6.28 -5.25
N VAL A 141 20.42 -7.41 -4.76
CA VAL A 141 20.33 -7.78 -3.35
C VAL A 141 21.67 -7.52 -2.67
N TYR A 142 21.65 -6.71 -1.62
CA TYR A 142 22.79 -6.48 -0.73
C TYR A 142 22.58 -7.31 0.52
N TYR A 143 23.68 -7.82 1.08
CA TYR A 143 23.65 -8.66 2.27
C TYR A 143 24.30 -7.91 3.43
N GLN A 144 23.49 -7.46 4.38
CA GLN A 144 23.94 -6.79 5.59
C GLN A 144 24.27 -7.83 6.66
N PRO A 145 25.53 -7.92 7.15
CA PRO A 145 25.88 -8.93 8.12
C PRO A 145 25.24 -8.68 9.48
N LYS A 146 24.68 -9.75 10.08
CA LYS A 146 24.25 -9.80 11.49
C LYS A 146 25.41 -10.32 12.33
N VAL A 147 25.73 -9.63 13.43
CA VAL A 147 26.88 -9.96 14.30
C VAL A 147 26.38 -10.37 15.68
N ASP A 148 26.83 -11.52 16.15
CA ASP A 148 26.60 -11.96 17.51
C ASP A 148 27.38 -11.09 18.49
N VAL A 149 26.68 -10.42 19.40
CA VAL A 149 27.25 -9.42 20.32
C VAL A 149 28.21 -10.02 21.38
N ASN A 150 28.08 -11.32 21.66
CA ASN A 150 28.93 -12.00 22.67
C ASN A 150 30.24 -12.48 22.03
N THR A 151 30.20 -12.96 20.79
CA THR A 151 31.34 -13.55 20.11
C THR A 151 32.01 -12.61 19.11
N ASN A 152 31.36 -11.50 18.77
CA ASN A 152 31.76 -10.55 17.74
C ASN A 152 32.01 -11.20 16.37
N LYS A 153 31.27 -12.28 16.06
CA LYS A 153 31.35 -13.01 14.79
C LYS A 153 30.08 -12.85 13.99
N ILE A 154 30.20 -12.92 12.68
CA ILE A 154 29.04 -12.94 11.79
C ILE A 154 28.25 -14.24 12.06
N CYS A 155 26.99 -14.09 12.44
CA CYS A 155 26.05 -15.20 12.70
C CYS A 155 24.95 -15.31 11.63
N GLY A 156 24.71 -14.27 10.84
CA GLY A 156 23.69 -14.22 9.79
C GLY A 156 23.93 -13.08 8.83
N ALA A 157 23.01 -12.88 7.92
CA ALA A 157 22.93 -11.67 7.11
C ALA A 157 21.46 -11.36 6.78
N GLU A 158 21.16 -10.12 6.47
CA GLU A 158 19.85 -9.69 5.97
C GLU A 158 19.94 -9.32 4.49
N ALA A 159 19.02 -9.84 3.69
CA ALA A 159 18.93 -9.56 2.27
C ALA A 159 18.13 -8.26 2.04
N LEU A 160 18.81 -7.24 1.61
CA LEU A 160 18.26 -5.90 1.41
C LEU A 160 18.25 -5.53 -0.08
N VAL A 161 17.07 -5.41 -0.63
CA VAL A 161 16.90 -5.02 -2.04
C VAL A 161 17.30 -3.58 -2.30
N ARG A 162 17.88 -3.32 -3.47
CA ARG A 162 18.22 -2.00 -4.01
C ARG A 162 17.80 -1.96 -5.46
N TRP A 163 17.22 -0.87 -5.91
CA TRP A 163 16.82 -0.71 -7.32
C TRP A 163 17.84 0.17 -8.05
N MET A 164 18.50 -0.40 -9.04
CA MET A 164 19.49 0.28 -9.93
C MET A 164 18.79 0.68 -11.22
N HIS A 165 18.12 1.83 -11.25
CA HIS A 165 17.38 2.29 -12.43
C HIS A 165 18.15 3.40 -13.14
N GLU A 166 18.40 3.22 -14.44
CA GLU A 166 19.14 4.20 -15.28
C GLU A 166 20.45 4.68 -14.64
N GLY A 167 21.19 3.78 -13.99
CA GLY A 167 22.45 4.08 -13.31
C GLY A 167 22.31 4.84 -11.99
N ARG A 168 21.11 4.97 -11.45
CA ARG A 168 20.82 5.59 -10.15
C ARG A 168 20.31 4.55 -9.17
N LEU A 169 20.74 4.70 -7.93
CA LEU A 169 20.24 3.88 -6.83
C LEU A 169 18.94 4.50 -6.29
N ILE A 170 17.82 3.81 -6.47
CA ILE A 170 16.54 4.17 -5.85
C ILE A 170 16.45 3.42 -4.51
N PRO A 171 16.33 4.13 -3.37
CA PRO A 171 16.27 3.51 -2.06
C PRO A 171 14.90 2.84 -1.82
N PRO A 172 14.84 1.76 -1.01
CA PRO A 172 13.62 1.01 -0.72
C PRO A 172 12.44 1.88 -0.25
N VAL A 173 12.70 2.88 0.59
CA VAL A 173 11.68 3.82 1.10
C VAL A 173 10.90 4.55 0.00
N GLN A 174 11.43 4.67 -1.21
CA GLN A 174 10.75 5.32 -2.33
C GLN A 174 9.84 4.36 -3.09
N PHE A 175 10.17 3.06 -3.21
CA PHE A 175 9.41 2.14 -4.05
C PHE A 175 8.62 1.08 -3.27
N ILE A 176 9.10 0.55 -2.14
CA ILE A 176 8.40 -0.49 -1.39
C ILE A 176 6.99 -0.05 -0.98
N PRO A 177 6.76 1.15 -0.38
CA PRO A 177 5.41 1.57 0.00
C PRO A 177 4.44 1.72 -1.18
N GLN A 178 4.96 1.99 -2.39
CA GLN A 178 4.15 2.06 -3.61
C GLN A 178 3.71 0.65 -4.04
N LEU A 179 4.66 -0.29 -4.07
CA LEU A 179 4.42 -1.69 -4.45
C LEU A 179 3.50 -2.39 -3.44
N GLU A 180 3.61 -2.10 -2.16
CA GLU A 180 2.70 -2.62 -1.13
C GLU A 180 1.27 -2.16 -1.33
N ARG A 181 1.06 -0.88 -1.63
CA ARG A 181 -0.28 -0.33 -1.91
C ARG A 181 -0.95 -0.99 -3.11
N GLU A 182 -0.18 -1.29 -4.15
CA GLU A 182 -0.65 -1.94 -5.37
C GLU A 182 -0.65 -3.48 -5.29
N GLY A 183 -0.11 -4.05 -4.19
CA GLY A 183 0.02 -5.50 -4.03
C GLY A 183 1.12 -6.15 -4.86
N SER A 184 1.94 -5.36 -5.55
CA SER A 184 3.03 -5.87 -6.39
C SER A 184 4.28 -6.26 -5.60
N VAL A 185 4.38 -5.86 -4.33
CA VAL A 185 5.50 -6.16 -3.45
C VAL A 185 5.76 -7.65 -3.33
N CYS A 186 4.73 -8.49 -3.30
CA CYS A 186 4.87 -9.95 -3.22
C CYS A 186 5.75 -10.52 -4.34
N ARG A 187 5.70 -9.95 -5.55
CA ARG A 187 6.59 -10.36 -6.64
C ARG A 187 8.04 -9.99 -6.39
N LEU A 188 8.27 -8.84 -5.76
CA LEU A 188 9.61 -8.41 -5.37
C LEU A 188 10.18 -9.32 -4.29
N ASP A 189 9.39 -9.68 -3.28
CA ASP A 189 9.83 -10.52 -2.17
C ASP A 189 10.22 -11.92 -2.67
N TYR A 190 9.43 -12.54 -3.55
CA TYR A 190 9.83 -13.78 -4.22
C TYR A 190 11.08 -13.63 -5.08
N TYR A 191 11.25 -12.52 -5.79
CA TYR A 191 12.46 -12.25 -6.54
C TYR A 191 13.68 -12.17 -5.62
N VAL A 192 13.58 -11.46 -4.48
CA VAL A 192 14.66 -11.35 -3.49
C VAL A 192 14.99 -12.72 -2.89
N LEU A 193 13.98 -13.53 -2.56
CA LEU A 193 14.17 -14.90 -2.10
C LEU A 193 14.91 -15.74 -3.15
N GLU A 194 14.51 -15.67 -4.41
CA GLU A 194 15.14 -16.42 -5.50
C GLU A 194 16.60 -16.00 -5.72
N GLU A 195 16.89 -14.69 -5.73
CA GLU A 195 18.26 -14.18 -5.83
C GLU A 195 19.13 -14.60 -4.62
N THR A 196 18.52 -14.63 -3.42
CA THR A 196 19.20 -15.09 -2.20
C THR A 196 19.51 -16.59 -2.28
N CYS A 197 18.58 -17.41 -2.71
CA CYS A 197 18.80 -18.84 -2.92
C CYS A 197 19.92 -19.08 -3.97
N ARG A 198 19.91 -18.34 -5.07
CA ARG A 198 20.95 -18.41 -6.11
C ARG A 198 22.31 -18.02 -5.57
N PHE A 199 22.39 -16.97 -4.76
CA PHE A 199 23.61 -16.55 -4.09
C PHE A 199 24.15 -17.63 -3.15
N ILE A 200 23.28 -18.20 -2.29
CA ILE A 200 23.65 -19.28 -1.35
C ILE A 200 24.19 -20.48 -2.13
N ARG A 201 23.46 -20.95 -3.15
CA ARG A 201 23.89 -22.09 -3.97
C ARG A 201 25.25 -21.86 -4.57
N LYS A 202 25.47 -20.72 -5.21
CA LYS A 202 26.78 -20.36 -5.79
C LYS A 202 27.91 -20.41 -4.74
N ARG A 203 27.67 -19.88 -3.54
CA ARG A 203 28.69 -19.88 -2.47
C ARG A 203 29.00 -21.29 -1.97
N LEU A 204 27.97 -22.14 -1.85
CA LEU A 204 28.15 -23.54 -1.47
C LEU A 204 28.93 -24.33 -2.53
N ASP A 205 28.67 -24.09 -3.83
CA ASP A 205 29.38 -24.72 -4.92
C ASP A 205 30.85 -24.30 -4.95
N GLU A 206 31.17 -23.07 -4.50
CA GLU A 206 32.55 -22.59 -4.30
C GLU A 206 33.18 -23.13 -3.02
N GLY A 207 32.52 -24.04 -2.26
CA GLY A 207 33.02 -24.60 -1.00
C GLY A 207 33.07 -23.58 0.16
N LYS A 208 32.36 -22.46 0.05
CA LYS A 208 32.36 -21.43 1.07
C LYS A 208 31.25 -21.66 2.09
N LYS A 209 31.53 -21.32 3.35
CA LYS A 209 30.48 -21.28 4.39
C LYS A 209 29.55 -20.12 4.15
N VAL A 210 28.25 -20.36 4.31
CA VAL A 210 27.19 -19.35 4.23
C VAL A 210 26.42 -19.36 5.56
N PRO A 211 26.25 -18.22 6.22
CA PRO A 211 25.36 -18.14 7.36
C PRO A 211 23.89 -18.16 6.92
N CYS A 212 22.96 -18.27 7.86
CA CYS A 212 21.54 -18.05 7.59
C CYS A 212 21.32 -16.64 7.07
N ILE A 213 20.50 -16.49 6.04
CA ILE A 213 20.18 -15.20 5.44
C ILE A 213 18.69 -14.94 5.59
N SER A 214 18.35 -13.82 6.23
CA SER A 214 16.96 -13.41 6.36
C SER A 214 16.49 -12.63 5.13
N VAL A 215 15.23 -12.87 4.75
CA VAL A 215 14.55 -12.23 3.62
C VAL A 215 13.24 -11.65 4.12
N ASN A 216 13.02 -10.39 3.86
CA ASN A 216 11.80 -9.67 4.23
C ASN A 216 10.63 -10.11 3.35
N PHE A 217 9.48 -10.36 3.99
CA PHE A 217 8.21 -10.66 3.33
C PHE A 217 7.14 -9.71 3.85
N SER A 218 6.54 -8.96 2.94
CA SER A 218 5.46 -8.02 3.28
C SER A 218 4.23 -8.77 3.81
N ARG A 219 3.53 -8.15 4.76
CA ARG A 219 2.24 -8.64 5.26
C ARG A 219 1.19 -8.91 4.17
N ARG A 220 1.38 -8.39 2.95
CA ARG A 220 0.51 -8.69 1.81
C ARG A 220 0.46 -10.18 1.47
N HIS A 221 1.49 -10.92 1.82
CA HIS A 221 1.52 -12.38 1.66
C HIS A 221 0.54 -13.14 2.56
N LEU A 222 0.04 -12.52 3.65
CA LEU A 222 -0.97 -13.15 4.51
C LEU A 222 -2.30 -13.40 3.77
N GLU A 223 -2.54 -12.71 2.67
CA GLU A 223 -3.71 -12.91 1.80
C GLU A 223 -3.47 -14.01 0.73
N GLU A 224 -2.27 -14.58 0.66
CA GLU A 224 -1.92 -15.59 -0.35
C GLU A 224 -2.23 -17.00 0.10
N ASP A 225 -2.95 -17.75 -0.75
CA ASP A 225 -3.11 -19.17 -0.58
C ASP A 225 -1.76 -19.91 -0.77
N TYR A 226 -1.48 -20.88 0.11
CA TYR A 226 -0.31 -21.76 0.01
C TYR A 226 1.06 -21.07 0.09
N LEU A 227 1.18 -19.98 0.85
CA LEU A 227 2.41 -19.20 0.98
C LEU A 227 3.61 -20.09 1.36
N VAL A 228 3.49 -20.91 2.41
CA VAL A 228 4.56 -21.82 2.87
C VAL A 228 5.06 -22.71 1.72
N LYS A 229 4.14 -23.33 1.00
CA LYS A 229 4.47 -24.21 -0.13
C LYS A 229 5.18 -23.45 -1.27
N LYS A 230 4.78 -22.21 -1.53
CA LYS A 230 5.45 -21.38 -2.55
C LYS A 230 6.88 -21.06 -2.16
N ILE A 231 7.12 -20.68 -0.89
CA ILE A 231 8.46 -20.41 -0.36
C ILE A 231 9.33 -21.66 -0.45
N VAL A 232 8.85 -22.79 0.05
CA VAL A 232 9.55 -24.10 -0.01
C VAL A 232 9.92 -24.44 -1.46
N ASN A 233 8.98 -24.32 -2.40
CA ASN A 233 9.24 -24.61 -3.81
C ASN A 233 10.37 -23.74 -4.40
N VAL A 234 10.47 -22.47 -3.99
CA VAL A 234 11.57 -21.59 -4.43
C VAL A 234 12.90 -22.09 -3.86
N ILE A 235 12.97 -22.45 -2.58
CA ILE A 235 14.19 -22.93 -1.93
C ILE A 235 14.65 -24.26 -2.54
N ASP A 236 13.73 -25.21 -2.69
CA ASP A 236 13.97 -26.54 -3.26
C ASP A 236 14.47 -26.48 -4.69
N LYS A 237 14.00 -25.53 -5.50
CA LYS A 237 14.48 -25.28 -6.87
C LYS A 237 16.00 -25.11 -6.94
N TYR A 238 16.61 -24.56 -5.89
CA TYR A 238 18.06 -24.33 -5.82
C TYR A 238 18.81 -25.42 -5.07
N GLY A 239 18.11 -26.41 -4.52
CA GLY A 239 18.71 -27.54 -3.80
C GLY A 239 19.57 -27.10 -2.61
N ILE A 240 19.14 -26.10 -1.88
CA ILE A 240 19.78 -25.63 -0.65
C ILE A 240 18.99 -26.13 0.58
N ASP A 241 19.70 -26.30 1.69
CA ASP A 241 19.06 -26.62 2.96
C ASP A 241 18.22 -25.45 3.45
N HIS A 242 17.01 -25.73 3.95
CA HIS A 242 16.05 -24.74 4.41
C HIS A 242 16.59 -23.88 5.56
N GLY A 243 17.47 -24.42 6.40
CA GLY A 243 18.12 -23.70 7.48
C GLY A 243 19.05 -22.55 7.05
N TYR A 244 19.32 -22.40 5.75
CA TYR A 244 20.01 -21.22 5.24
C TYR A 244 19.12 -20.00 5.04
N ILE A 245 17.81 -20.16 5.14
CA ILE A 245 16.84 -19.06 4.94
C ILE A 245 16.06 -18.80 6.25
N GLU A 246 15.90 -17.53 6.56
CA GLU A 246 14.98 -17.00 7.55
C GLU A 246 13.99 -16.09 6.85
N ILE A 247 12.70 -16.22 7.15
CA ILE A 247 11.66 -15.31 6.64
C ILE A 247 11.33 -14.30 7.73
N GLU A 248 11.54 -13.03 7.44
CA GLU A 248 11.17 -11.90 8.30
C GLU A 248 9.80 -11.37 7.87
N LEU A 249 8.81 -11.47 8.76
CA LEU A 249 7.45 -10.97 8.51
C LEU A 249 7.29 -9.61 9.20
N THR A 250 6.76 -8.62 8.48
CA THR A 250 6.44 -7.31 9.08
C THR A 250 5.21 -7.42 9.99
N GLU A 251 5.25 -6.78 11.18
CA GLU A 251 4.15 -6.81 12.14
C GLU A 251 2.83 -6.30 11.53
N SER A 252 1.72 -6.91 11.97
CA SER A 252 0.36 -6.48 11.64
C SER A 252 -0.33 -6.00 12.91
N GLU A 253 -0.79 -4.74 12.94
CA GLU A 253 -1.61 -4.20 14.04
C GLU A 253 -3.00 -4.86 14.12
N ASP A 254 -3.38 -5.68 13.15
CA ASP A 254 -4.73 -6.23 13.04
C ASP A 254 -4.79 -7.63 13.68
N PHE A 255 -5.52 -7.74 14.80
CA PHE A 255 -5.72 -9.01 15.52
C PHE A 255 -6.31 -10.14 14.66
N GLN A 256 -7.03 -9.83 13.59
CA GLN A 256 -7.58 -10.84 12.69
C GLN A 256 -6.51 -11.59 11.88
N ASN A 257 -5.35 -10.97 11.68
CA ASN A 257 -4.24 -11.58 10.94
C ASN A 257 -3.31 -12.43 11.81
N TYR A 258 -3.47 -12.40 13.15
CA TYR A 258 -2.58 -13.13 14.06
C TYR A 258 -2.70 -14.65 13.93
N GLU A 259 -3.91 -15.18 13.76
CA GLU A 259 -4.12 -16.62 13.56
C GLU A 259 -3.46 -17.09 12.26
N ILE A 260 -3.67 -16.36 11.16
CA ILE A 260 -3.06 -16.66 9.85
C ILE A 260 -1.53 -16.59 9.94
N MET A 261 -1.00 -15.56 10.59
CA MET A 261 0.44 -15.41 10.79
C MET A 261 1.02 -16.57 11.61
N SER A 262 0.34 -16.98 12.67
CA SER A 262 0.74 -18.14 13.49
C SER A 262 0.79 -19.43 12.67
N GLU A 263 -0.22 -19.69 11.85
CA GLU A 263 -0.26 -20.85 10.96
C GLU A 263 0.90 -20.84 9.94
N ILE A 264 1.23 -19.69 9.39
CA ILE A 264 2.35 -19.50 8.45
C ILE A 264 3.67 -19.76 9.16
N VAL A 265 3.88 -19.19 10.35
CA VAL A 265 5.10 -19.38 11.16
C VAL A 265 5.29 -20.85 11.53
N ASP A 266 4.23 -21.51 11.99
CA ASP A 266 4.28 -22.95 12.34
C ASP A 266 4.54 -23.81 11.09
N GLY A 267 3.95 -23.46 9.96
CA GLY A 267 4.19 -24.12 8.68
C GLY A 267 5.63 -23.99 8.21
N LEU A 268 6.21 -22.78 8.23
CA LEU A 268 7.61 -22.55 7.87
C LEU A 268 8.58 -23.27 8.81
N ARG A 269 8.30 -23.24 10.11
CA ARG A 269 9.10 -23.92 11.12
C ARG A 269 9.08 -25.45 10.92
N SER A 270 7.93 -26.04 10.55
CA SER A 270 7.82 -27.47 10.27
C SER A 270 8.66 -27.91 9.07
N GLU A 271 8.91 -27.00 8.12
CA GLU A 271 9.80 -27.20 6.98
C GLU A 271 11.27 -26.85 7.28
N GLY A 272 11.61 -26.47 8.51
CA GLY A 272 12.98 -26.14 8.92
C GLY A 272 13.44 -24.73 8.54
N ILE A 273 12.51 -23.85 8.16
CA ILE A 273 12.77 -22.45 7.83
C ILE A 273 12.62 -21.60 9.10
N ALA A 274 13.63 -20.83 9.45
CA ALA A 274 13.56 -19.87 10.55
C ALA A 274 12.63 -18.70 10.23
N THR A 275 12.00 -18.16 11.26
CA THR A 275 11.10 -17.00 11.13
C THR A 275 11.38 -15.96 12.21
N SER A 276 11.31 -14.68 11.86
CA SER A 276 11.33 -13.54 12.78
C SER A 276 10.24 -12.55 12.42
N ILE A 277 9.90 -11.70 13.38
CA ILE A 277 8.95 -10.59 13.19
C ILE A 277 9.76 -9.30 13.30
N ASP A 278 9.71 -8.49 12.26
CA ASP A 278 10.37 -7.19 12.21
C ASP A 278 9.41 -6.06 12.59
N ASP A 279 9.97 -4.90 13.02
CA ASP A 279 9.23 -3.71 13.44
C ASP A 279 8.28 -3.91 14.65
N PHE A 280 8.57 -4.89 15.53
CA PHE A 280 7.73 -5.21 16.68
C PHE A 280 7.60 -4.03 17.66
N GLY A 281 6.37 -3.48 17.80
CA GLY A 281 6.05 -2.42 18.78
C GLY A 281 6.36 -0.99 18.32
N THR A 282 6.46 -0.73 17.01
CA THR A 282 6.68 0.63 16.45
C THR A 282 5.37 1.30 16.05
#